data_0214de45fa9770ed6da778dd577229e5
#
_entry.id   0214de45fa9770ed6da778dd577229e5
#
_cell.length_a   1.000
_cell.length_b   1.000
_cell.length_c   1.000
_cell.angle_alpha   90.00
_cell.angle_beta   90.00
_cell.angle_gamma   90.00
#
_symmetry.space_group_name_H-M   'P 1'
#
loop_
_entity.id
_entity.type
_entity.pdbx_description
1 polymer ?
#
loop_
_entity_poly.entity_id
_entity_poly.type
_entity_poly.pdbx_seq_one_letter_code
_entity_poly.pdbx_strand_id
1 'polypeptide(L)'
;MPPSLVFIETFKYRCATNRYDMKKTEFSFINDIARTFSALPHHGFEPIGDDCTVVECGNDEVMVLSTDLLVEDVHFLRSASSPEEVGHKSLMVNLSDVAAMG
;
A
#
# COMPACT_ATOMS: atom_id res chain seq x y z
N MET A 1 29.44 -1.09 0.94
CA MET A 1 28.41 -1.19 1.98
C MET A 1 27.10 -1.58 1.29
N PRO A 2 26.56 -2.76 1.51
CA PRO A 2 25.29 -3.12 0.90
C PRO A 2 24.17 -2.29 1.55
N PRO A 3 23.14 -1.87 0.79
CA PRO A 3 22.03 -1.13 1.34
C PRO A 3 21.27 -2.02 2.34
N SER A 4 21.03 -1.49 3.53
CA SER A 4 20.19 -2.14 4.53
C SER A 4 18.76 -2.20 4.00
N LEU A 5 18.34 -3.40 3.58
CA LEU A 5 16.97 -3.71 3.24
C LEU A 5 16.13 -3.60 4.53
N VAL A 6 15.26 -2.62 4.57
CA VAL A 6 14.09 -2.69 5.44
C VAL A 6 13.16 -3.71 4.82
N PHE A 7 13.02 -4.87 5.47
CA PHE A 7 12.12 -5.92 5.05
C PHE A 7 10.68 -5.46 5.23
N ILE A 8 10.07 -5.02 4.16
CA ILE A 8 8.62 -5.13 3.97
C ILE A 8 8.44 -6.46 3.21
N GLU A 9 7.70 -7.40 3.77
CA GLU A 9 7.46 -8.69 3.11
C GLU A 9 6.92 -8.45 1.71
N THR A 10 7.76 -8.72 0.73
CA THR A 10 7.39 -8.66 -0.68
C THR A 10 6.56 -9.91 -0.99
N PHE A 11 5.26 -9.75 -1.09
CA PHE A 11 4.42 -10.73 -1.74
C PHE A 11 4.90 -10.88 -3.18
N LYS A 12 5.62 -11.95 -3.49
CA LYS A 12 5.99 -12.32 -4.86
C LYS A 12 4.73 -12.75 -5.59
N TYR A 13 4.05 -11.83 -6.23
CA TYR A 13 3.10 -12.19 -7.27
C TYR A 13 3.88 -12.80 -8.43
N ARG A 14 3.68 -14.09 -8.65
CA ARG A 14 4.07 -14.74 -9.90
C ARG A 14 3.15 -14.18 -10.98
N CYS A 15 3.66 -13.24 -11.76
CA CYS A 15 2.98 -12.72 -12.93
C CYS A 15 2.81 -13.90 -13.90
N ALA A 16 1.62 -14.52 -13.90
CA ALA A 16 1.22 -15.35 -15.02
C ALA A 16 1.15 -14.41 -16.23
N THR A 17 1.86 -14.76 -17.28
CA THR A 17 1.93 -14.04 -18.56
C THR A 17 0.54 -13.93 -19.17
N ASN A 18 -0.25 -13.02 -18.69
CA ASN A 18 -1.45 -12.59 -19.36
C ASN A 18 -1.22 -11.16 -19.83
N ARG A 19 -1.37 -10.92 -21.14
CA ARG A 19 -1.23 -9.60 -21.75
C ARG A 19 -2.00 -8.60 -20.92
N TYR A 20 -1.28 -7.69 -20.29
CA TYR A 20 -1.85 -6.58 -19.57
C TYR A 20 -2.69 -5.78 -20.58
N ASP A 21 -4.00 -5.85 -20.45
CA ASP A 21 -4.89 -5.00 -21.22
C ASP A 21 -4.72 -3.56 -20.68
N MET A 22 -3.93 -2.76 -21.40
CA MET A 22 -3.59 -1.37 -21.05
C MET A 22 -4.82 -0.44 -21.01
N LYS A 23 -6.03 -0.95 -21.17
CA LYS A 23 -7.28 -0.20 -21.04
C LYS A 23 -7.88 -0.26 -19.64
N LYS A 24 -7.33 -1.05 -18.71
CA LYS A 24 -7.83 -1.08 -17.33
C LYS A 24 -7.33 0.14 -16.57
N THR A 25 -8.26 0.88 -15.97
CA THR A 25 -7.92 1.96 -15.03
C THR A 25 -7.48 1.36 -13.68
N GLU A 26 -6.77 2.13 -12.86
CA GLU A 26 -6.38 1.74 -11.51
C GLU A 26 -7.59 1.24 -10.69
N PHE A 27 -8.69 1.96 -10.71
CA PHE A 27 -9.92 1.58 -10.00
C PHE A 27 -10.52 0.26 -10.51
N SER A 28 -10.47 0.00 -11.82
CA SER A 28 -10.96 -1.28 -12.34
C SER A 28 -10.10 -2.46 -11.90
N PHE A 29 -8.79 -2.25 -11.76
CA PHE A 29 -7.86 -3.23 -11.25
C PHE A 29 -8.09 -3.50 -9.75
N ILE A 30 -8.24 -2.46 -8.94
CA ILE A 30 -8.57 -2.57 -7.51
C ILE A 30 -9.89 -3.31 -7.32
N ASN A 31 -10.92 -2.99 -8.10
CA ASN A 31 -12.21 -3.67 -8.04
C ASN A 31 -12.13 -5.16 -8.40
N ASP A 32 -11.31 -5.54 -9.38
CA ASP A 32 -11.09 -6.94 -9.75
C ASP A 32 -10.42 -7.72 -8.60
N ILE A 33 -9.44 -7.11 -7.93
CA ILE A 33 -8.80 -7.67 -6.73
C ILE A 33 -9.82 -7.80 -5.60
N ALA A 34 -10.56 -6.74 -5.30
CA ALA A 34 -11.56 -6.75 -4.24
C ALA A 34 -12.60 -7.86 -4.44
N ARG A 35 -13.08 -8.06 -5.68
CA ARG A 35 -14.00 -9.17 -6.02
C ARG A 35 -13.36 -10.53 -5.81
N THR A 36 -12.10 -10.70 -6.18
CA THR A 36 -11.39 -11.97 -6.03
C THR A 36 -11.29 -12.39 -4.56
N PHE A 37 -11.09 -11.43 -3.67
CA PHE A 37 -10.90 -11.67 -2.25
C PHE A 37 -12.16 -11.48 -1.39
N SER A 38 -13.30 -11.06 -1.99
CA SER A 38 -14.55 -10.81 -1.26
C SER A 38 -15.13 -12.03 -0.53
N ALA A 39 -14.78 -13.25 -0.97
CA ALA A 39 -15.23 -14.49 -0.35
C ALA A 39 -14.36 -14.94 0.84
N LEU A 40 -13.24 -14.28 1.10
CA LEU A 40 -12.37 -14.61 2.22
C LEU A 40 -12.95 -14.06 3.53
N PRO A 41 -12.84 -14.81 4.65
CA PRO A 41 -13.26 -14.31 5.95
C PRO A 41 -12.41 -13.10 6.35
N HIS A 42 -13.04 -12.04 6.82
CA HIS A 42 -12.36 -10.77 7.12
C HIS A 42 -11.78 -10.69 8.55
N HIS A 43 -12.24 -11.56 9.47
CA HIS A 43 -11.67 -11.68 10.83
C HIS A 43 -11.44 -10.35 11.57
N GLY A 44 -12.36 -9.39 11.44
CA GLY A 44 -12.24 -8.06 12.06
C GLY A 44 -11.42 -7.04 11.26
N PHE A 45 -11.05 -7.37 10.01
CA PHE A 45 -10.43 -6.42 9.08
C PHE A 45 -11.47 -5.85 8.13
N GLU A 46 -11.42 -4.56 7.89
CA GLU A 46 -12.17 -3.95 6.80
C GLU A 46 -11.64 -4.45 5.44
N PRO A 47 -12.55 -4.79 4.50
CA PRO A 47 -12.16 -5.25 3.18
C PRO A 47 -11.53 -4.14 2.34
N ILE A 48 -10.95 -4.52 1.18
CA ILE A 48 -10.37 -3.59 0.21
C ILE A 48 -11.43 -2.57 -0.25
N GLY A 49 -11.13 -1.28 -0.13
CA GLY A 49 -12.04 -0.22 -0.60
C GLY A 49 -11.75 1.17 -0.06
N ASP A 50 -10.76 1.32 0.80
CA ASP A 50 -10.36 2.59 1.38
C ASP A 50 -8.84 2.75 1.40
N ASP A 51 -8.34 3.93 1.77
CA ASP A 51 -6.91 4.28 1.78
C ASP A 51 -6.13 3.48 2.84
N CYS A 52 -6.79 3.06 3.92
CA CYS A 52 -6.19 2.25 4.98
C CYS A 52 -7.02 1.00 5.28
N THR A 53 -6.37 0.03 5.91
CA THR A 53 -7.06 -1.09 6.55
C THR A 53 -7.42 -0.73 7.98
N VAL A 54 -8.65 -1.02 8.38
CA VAL A 54 -9.14 -0.85 9.74
C VAL A 54 -9.24 -2.22 10.42
N VAL A 55 -8.69 -2.32 11.62
CA VAL A 55 -8.71 -3.54 12.46
C VAL A 55 -9.40 -3.22 13.78
N GLU A 56 -10.45 -3.94 14.10
CA GLU A 56 -11.13 -3.81 15.38
C GLU A 56 -10.25 -4.34 16.53
N CYS A 57 -10.00 -3.51 17.53
CA CYS A 57 -9.18 -3.84 18.71
C CYS A 57 -10.01 -4.13 19.97
N GLY A 58 -11.34 -3.98 19.90
CA GLY A 58 -12.24 -4.06 21.05
C GLY A 58 -12.33 -2.74 21.81
N ASN A 59 -13.27 -2.64 22.75
CA ASN A 59 -13.52 -1.42 23.57
C ASN A 59 -13.82 -0.16 22.72
N ASP A 60 -14.47 -0.30 21.59
CA ASP A 60 -14.73 0.78 20.63
C ASP A 60 -13.45 1.44 20.08
N GLU A 61 -12.32 0.73 20.15
CA GLU A 61 -11.05 1.15 19.58
C GLU A 61 -10.76 0.42 18.28
N VAL A 62 -10.18 1.13 17.33
CA VAL A 62 -9.72 0.59 16.05
C VAL A 62 -8.25 0.94 15.81
N MET A 63 -7.55 0.04 15.15
CA MET A 63 -6.21 0.31 14.62
C MET A 63 -6.30 0.54 13.13
N VAL A 64 -5.69 1.60 12.66
CA VAL A 64 -5.61 1.95 11.24
C VAL A 64 -4.21 1.60 10.74
N LEU A 65 -4.13 0.84 9.64
CA LEU A 65 -2.88 0.42 9.02
C LEU A 65 -2.81 0.93 7.60
N SER A 66 -1.71 1.59 7.26
CA SER A 66 -1.36 1.99 5.90
C SER A 66 0.03 1.53 5.54
N THR A 67 0.26 1.29 4.26
CA THR A 67 1.58 1.00 3.69
C THR A 67 1.69 1.68 2.35
N ASP A 68 2.83 2.31 2.09
CA ASP A 68 3.12 2.91 0.81
C ASP A 68 4.52 2.52 0.33
N LEU A 69 4.74 2.56 -0.97
CA LEU A 69 5.98 2.16 -1.62
C LEU A 69 6.67 3.38 -2.24
N LEU A 70 7.90 3.64 -1.82
CA LEU A 70 8.77 4.62 -2.47
C LEU A 70 9.85 3.90 -3.29
N VAL A 71 9.83 4.12 -4.60
CA VAL A 71 10.77 3.54 -5.56
C VAL A 71 11.67 4.64 -6.11
N GLU A 72 12.98 4.43 -6.05
CA GLU A 72 13.96 5.31 -6.68
C GLU A 72 13.68 5.42 -8.19
N ASP A 73 13.90 6.59 -8.77
CA ASP A 73 13.63 6.95 -10.16
C ASP A 73 12.14 7.02 -10.55
N VAL A 74 11.22 6.69 -9.62
CA VAL A 74 9.77 6.83 -9.79
C VAL A 74 9.21 7.89 -8.84
N HIS A 75 9.46 7.73 -7.54
CA HIS A 75 8.90 8.59 -6.50
C HIS A 75 9.90 9.61 -5.94
N PHE A 76 11.19 9.34 -6.09
CA PHE A 76 12.28 10.24 -5.73
C PHE A 76 13.53 9.96 -6.56
N LEU A 77 14.42 10.94 -6.66
CA LEU A 77 15.73 10.83 -7.30
C LEU A 77 16.81 10.94 -6.22
N ARG A 78 17.64 9.92 -6.07
CA ARG A 78 18.76 9.94 -5.12
C ARG A 78 19.76 11.07 -5.40
N SER A 79 19.89 11.48 -6.66
CA SER A 79 20.75 12.59 -7.07
C SER A 79 20.19 13.97 -6.69
N ALA A 80 18.90 14.07 -6.39
CA ALA A 80 18.19 15.32 -6.11
C ALA A 80 17.53 15.38 -4.74
N SER A 81 17.52 14.26 -3.98
CA SER A 81 16.88 14.17 -2.67
C SER A 81 17.88 13.70 -1.63
N SER A 82 17.91 14.37 -0.49
CA SER A 82 18.67 13.90 0.67
C SER A 82 18.00 12.72 1.35
N PRO A 83 18.72 11.91 2.15
CA PRO A 83 18.13 10.84 2.95
C PRO A 83 17.02 11.33 3.87
N GLU A 84 17.17 12.53 4.45
CA GLU A 84 16.19 13.16 5.34
C GLU A 84 14.90 13.50 4.59
N GLU A 85 15.01 14.03 3.37
CA GLU A 85 13.85 14.33 2.52
C GLU A 85 13.11 13.07 2.10
N VAL A 86 13.81 12.00 1.76
CA VAL A 86 13.21 10.70 1.43
C VAL A 86 12.52 10.12 2.67
N GLY A 87 13.16 10.18 3.83
CA GLY A 87 12.57 9.75 5.10
C GLY A 87 11.33 10.56 5.46
N HIS A 88 11.37 11.88 5.32
CA HIS A 88 10.20 12.75 5.53
C HIS A 88 9.06 12.38 4.56
N LYS A 89 9.35 12.25 3.28
CA LYS A 89 8.37 11.87 2.27
C LYS A 89 7.73 10.52 2.59
N SER A 90 8.53 9.51 2.99
CA SER A 90 8.02 8.18 3.31
C SER A 90 7.03 8.17 4.47
N LEU A 91 7.23 9.04 5.47
CA LEU A 91 6.27 9.22 6.56
C LEU A 91 5.02 9.96 6.08
N MET A 92 5.20 11.05 5.32
CA MET A 92 4.10 11.93 4.94
C MET A 92 3.11 11.25 3.98
N VAL A 93 3.55 10.37 3.07
CA VAL A 93 2.63 9.65 2.19
C VAL A 93 1.71 8.71 2.99
N ASN A 94 2.25 8.00 3.97
CA ASN A 94 1.46 7.13 4.85
C ASN A 94 0.52 7.94 5.77
N LEU A 95 0.98 9.07 6.33
CA LEU A 95 0.12 9.95 7.13
C LEU A 95 -1.00 10.58 6.30
N SER A 96 -0.79 10.80 5.00
CA SER A 96 -1.83 11.27 4.09
C SER A 96 -2.99 10.29 3.99
N ASP A 97 -2.69 9.00 3.87
CA ASP A 97 -3.70 7.95 3.83
C ASP A 97 -4.48 7.86 5.15
N VAL A 98 -3.77 7.90 6.28
CA VAL A 98 -4.42 7.94 7.61
C VAL A 98 -5.31 9.18 7.76
N ALA A 99 -4.86 10.34 7.28
CA ALA A 99 -5.67 11.57 7.34
C ALA A 99 -6.91 11.51 6.44
N ALA A 100 -6.86 10.75 5.34
CA ALA A 100 -8.01 10.56 4.46
C ALA A 100 -9.13 9.72 5.09
N MET A 101 -8.81 8.92 6.11
CA MET A 101 -9.80 8.14 6.87
C MET A 101 -10.70 8.99 7.79
N GLY A 102 -10.36 10.26 8.07
CA GLY A 102 -11.16 11.21 8.84
C GLY A 102 -10.58 11.50 10.22
#